data_f7066770f2709c8f7f89cb24413f4783
#
_entry.id   f7066770f2709c8f7f89cb24413f4783
#
_cell.length_a   1.000
_cell.length_b   1.000
_cell.length_c   1.000
_cell.angle_alpha   90.00
_cell.angle_beta   90.00
_cell.angle_gamma   90.00
#
_symmetry.space_group_name_H-M   'P 1'
#
loop_
_entity.id
_entity.type
_entity.pdbx_description
1 polymer ?
#
loop_
_entity_poly.entity_id
_entity_poly.type
_entity_poly.pdbx_seq_one_letter_code
_entity_poly.pdbx_strand_id
1 'polypeptide(L)'
;PFTLIITIPLLVACGIPMGLFAAIYRFENVSIVTAFQKTFRLGFATWGGVFLIMLIMSFIASILQGITMLPWYVATIVKYFFAMSEGGNVVTVSPLYSFFLYLLGILQTFGTYLSMIFSLIGLAYQYGHASEVVDSVSVEEDIDNFDKL
;
A
#
# COMPACT_ATOMS: atom_id res chain seq x y z
N PRO A 1 -20.78 22.44 -2.17
CA PRO A 1 -19.31 22.49 -2.15
C PRO A 1 -18.74 22.45 -0.72
N PHE A 2 -19.40 23.03 0.30
CA PHE A 2 -18.93 23.01 1.69
C PHE A 2 -18.83 21.60 2.30
N THR A 3 -19.71 20.69 1.95
CA THR A 3 -19.69 19.31 2.43
C THR A 3 -18.40 18.59 2.03
N LEU A 4 -17.91 18.76 0.80
CA LEU A 4 -16.67 18.14 0.34
C LEU A 4 -15.43 18.63 1.11
N ILE A 5 -15.40 19.90 1.49
CA ILE A 5 -14.28 20.50 2.24
C ILE A 5 -14.15 19.87 3.64
N ILE A 6 -15.26 19.46 4.24
CA ILE A 6 -15.27 18.82 5.56
C ILE A 6 -15.10 17.30 5.43
N THR A 7 -15.75 16.69 4.44
CA THR A 7 -15.76 15.22 4.28
C THR A 7 -14.40 14.67 3.90
N ILE A 8 -13.64 15.37 3.01
CA ILE A 8 -12.32 14.88 2.56
C ILE A 8 -11.31 14.84 3.72
N PRO A 9 -11.09 15.91 4.52
CA PRO A 9 -10.20 15.85 5.68
C PRO A 9 -10.63 14.81 6.71
N LEU A 10 -11.93 14.64 6.94
CA LEU A 10 -12.45 13.64 7.87
C LEU A 10 -12.16 12.21 7.40
N LEU A 11 -12.36 11.93 6.10
CA LEU A 11 -12.02 10.63 5.51
C LEU A 11 -10.52 10.34 5.59
N VAL A 12 -9.67 11.35 5.35
CA VAL A 12 -8.22 11.19 5.48
C VAL A 12 -7.85 10.95 6.94
N ALA A 13 -8.40 11.73 7.87
CA ALA A 13 -8.11 11.58 9.30
C ALA A 13 -8.49 10.21 9.85
N CYS A 14 -9.61 9.65 9.42
CA CYS A 14 -10.05 8.29 9.81
C CYS A 14 -9.38 7.19 8.98
N GLY A 15 -9.06 7.46 7.71
CA GLY A 15 -8.45 6.50 6.80
C GLY A 15 -7.02 6.12 7.17
N ILE A 16 -6.23 7.09 7.68
CA ILE A 16 -4.85 6.87 8.09
C ILE A 16 -4.75 5.81 9.22
N PRO A 17 -5.48 5.92 10.35
CA PRO A 17 -5.51 4.89 11.37
C PRO A 17 -5.90 3.51 10.83
N MET A 18 -6.84 3.43 9.88
CA MET A 18 -7.29 2.17 9.27
C MET A 18 -6.16 1.37 8.59
N GLY A 19 -5.06 2.02 8.21
CA GLY A 19 -3.87 1.34 7.70
C GLY A 19 -3.29 0.31 8.66
N LEU A 20 -3.41 0.51 9.98
CA LEU A 20 -2.91 -0.42 11.00
C LEU A 20 -3.84 -1.63 11.22
N PHE A 21 -5.08 -1.59 10.73
CA PHE A 21 -6.09 -2.63 10.99
C PHE A 21 -5.61 -4.04 10.60
N ALA A 22 -5.04 -4.17 9.40
CA ALA A 22 -4.58 -5.46 8.89
C ALA A 22 -3.45 -6.05 9.74
N ALA A 23 -2.52 -5.20 10.21
CA ALA A 23 -1.43 -5.60 11.08
C ALA A 23 -1.94 -6.06 12.45
N ILE A 24 -2.80 -5.26 13.11
CA ILE A 24 -3.39 -5.60 14.40
C ILE A 24 -4.19 -6.90 14.33
N TYR A 25 -5.08 -7.02 13.35
CA TYR A 25 -5.90 -8.22 13.18
C TYR A 25 -5.06 -9.48 12.96
N ARG A 26 -3.96 -9.37 12.20
CA ARG A 26 -3.11 -10.50 11.86
C ARG A 26 -2.16 -10.91 12.97
N PHE A 27 -1.58 -9.96 13.69
CA PHE A 27 -0.56 -10.23 14.71
C PHE A 27 -1.13 -10.56 16.08
N GLU A 28 -2.25 -9.94 16.45
CA GLU A 28 -2.81 -10.14 17.81
C GLU A 28 -3.89 -11.22 17.87
N ASN A 29 -4.33 -11.80 16.74
CA ASN A 29 -5.40 -12.82 16.68
C ASN A 29 -6.68 -12.45 17.46
N VAL A 30 -7.02 -11.16 17.46
CA VAL A 30 -8.20 -10.63 18.16
C VAL A 30 -9.45 -10.61 17.28
N SER A 31 -10.63 -10.41 17.87
CA SER A 31 -11.86 -10.26 17.11
C SER A 31 -11.83 -9.00 16.22
N ILE A 32 -12.60 -9.01 15.13
CA ILE A 32 -12.69 -7.87 14.20
C ILE A 32 -13.06 -6.57 14.92
N VAL A 33 -13.99 -6.64 15.86
CA VAL A 33 -14.45 -5.48 16.64
C VAL A 33 -13.32 -4.94 17.53
N THR A 34 -12.59 -5.82 18.20
CA THR A 34 -11.46 -5.45 19.05
C THR A 34 -10.33 -4.86 18.23
N ALA A 35 -10.00 -5.48 17.07
CA ALA A 35 -9.02 -4.97 16.14
C ALA A 35 -9.37 -3.55 15.66
N PHE A 36 -10.64 -3.32 15.35
CA PHE A 36 -11.14 -2.01 14.90
C PHE A 36 -10.99 -0.94 15.99
N GLN A 37 -11.39 -1.23 17.22
CA GLN A 37 -11.24 -0.31 18.35
C GLN A 37 -9.77 0.01 18.62
N LYS A 38 -8.91 -1.00 18.63
CA LYS A 38 -7.47 -0.84 18.84
C LYS A 38 -6.80 -0.06 17.71
N THR A 39 -7.24 -0.27 16.47
CA THR A 39 -6.79 0.49 15.29
C THR A 39 -6.96 1.99 15.48
N PHE A 40 -8.13 2.42 15.93
CA PHE A 40 -8.36 3.84 16.18
C PHE A 40 -7.57 4.35 17.38
N ARG A 41 -7.48 3.58 18.45
CA ARG A 41 -6.70 3.96 19.65
C ARG A 41 -5.22 4.17 19.30
N LEU A 42 -4.57 3.18 18.70
CA LEU A 42 -3.17 3.26 18.31
C LEU A 42 -2.94 4.27 17.17
N GLY A 43 -3.79 4.22 16.17
CA GLY A 43 -3.65 5.04 14.98
C GLY A 43 -3.84 6.54 15.25
N PHE A 44 -4.74 6.94 16.15
CA PHE A 44 -4.86 8.35 16.53
C PHE A 44 -3.73 8.78 17.49
N ALA A 45 -3.29 7.92 18.40
CA ALA A 45 -2.18 8.22 19.30
C ALA A 45 -0.86 8.44 18.53
N THR A 46 -0.65 7.70 17.45
CA THR A 46 0.57 7.79 16.61
C THR A 46 0.28 8.30 15.20
N TRP A 47 -0.77 9.11 15.02
CA TRP A 47 -1.28 9.53 13.71
C TRP A 47 -0.21 10.11 12.78
N GLY A 48 0.66 10.99 13.31
CA GLY A 48 1.75 11.59 12.54
C GLY A 48 2.76 10.57 12.04
N GLY A 49 3.11 9.56 12.85
CA GLY A 49 3.99 8.47 12.47
C GLY A 49 3.38 7.56 11.41
N VAL A 50 2.10 7.19 11.58
CA VAL A 50 1.35 6.39 10.59
C VAL A 50 1.26 7.13 9.25
N PHE A 51 0.92 8.41 9.28
CA PHE A 51 0.87 9.25 8.08
C PHE A 51 2.21 9.31 7.37
N LEU A 52 3.28 9.60 8.11
CA LEU A 52 4.62 9.74 7.54
C LEU A 52 5.12 8.45 6.91
N ILE A 53 4.97 7.30 7.59
CA ILE A 53 5.40 6.01 7.02
C ILE A 53 4.58 5.64 5.80
N MET A 54 3.26 5.86 5.81
CA MET A 54 2.40 5.64 4.64
C MET A 54 2.84 6.51 3.45
N LEU A 55 3.18 7.77 3.69
CA LEU A 55 3.64 8.69 2.65
C LEU A 55 4.97 8.24 2.06
N ILE A 56 5.96 7.90 2.91
CA ILE A 56 7.28 7.43 2.46
C ILE A 56 7.15 6.12 1.69
N MET A 57 6.40 5.15 2.23
CA MET A 57 6.21 3.85 1.58
C MET A 57 5.45 3.97 0.27
N SER A 58 4.43 4.84 0.19
CA SER A 58 3.72 5.13 -1.05
C SER A 58 4.63 5.76 -2.10
N PHE A 59 5.54 6.64 -1.69
CA PHE A 59 6.50 7.26 -2.60
C PHE A 59 7.47 6.22 -3.17
N ILE A 60 8.06 5.37 -2.32
CA ILE A 60 8.94 4.28 -2.73
C ILE A 60 8.20 3.30 -3.65
N ALA A 61 7.00 2.88 -3.26
CA ALA A 61 6.15 1.99 -4.03
C ALA A 61 5.81 2.58 -5.42
N SER A 62 5.53 3.89 -5.49
CA SER A 62 5.22 4.59 -6.74
C SER A 62 6.42 4.62 -7.69
N ILE A 63 7.63 4.84 -7.18
CA ILE A 63 8.86 4.78 -8.00
C ILE A 63 9.04 3.37 -8.56
N LEU A 64 8.96 2.36 -7.70
CA LEU A 64 9.13 0.96 -8.09
C LEU A 64 8.09 0.53 -9.14
N GLN A 65 6.84 0.87 -8.91
CA GLN A 65 5.74 0.62 -9.84
C GLN A 65 5.93 1.39 -11.15
N GLY A 66 6.36 2.65 -11.10
CA GLY A 66 6.63 3.47 -12.28
C GLY A 66 7.69 2.85 -13.19
N ILE A 67 8.80 2.36 -12.62
CA ILE A 67 9.87 1.71 -13.37
C ILE A 67 9.35 0.45 -14.12
N THR A 68 8.53 -0.36 -13.45
CA THR A 68 7.99 -1.60 -14.06
C THR A 68 6.84 -1.35 -15.04
N MET A 69 6.10 -0.25 -14.85
CA MET A 69 4.96 0.14 -15.70
C MET A 69 5.38 0.83 -17.00
N LEU A 70 6.46 1.62 -16.96
CA LEU A 70 6.91 2.41 -18.10
C LEU A 70 7.06 1.61 -19.42
N PRO A 71 7.75 0.45 -19.45
CA PRO A 71 7.91 -0.30 -20.69
C PRO A 71 6.57 -0.74 -21.30
N TRP A 72 5.62 -1.15 -20.46
CA TRP A 72 4.29 -1.55 -20.93
C TRP A 72 3.49 -0.36 -21.46
N TYR A 73 3.53 0.79 -20.80
CA TYR A 73 2.86 2.01 -21.26
C TYR A 73 3.43 2.48 -22.60
N VAL A 74 4.77 2.55 -22.73
CA VAL A 74 5.41 2.96 -23.97
C VAL A 74 5.00 2.03 -25.12
N ALA A 75 5.08 0.73 -24.93
CA ALA A 75 4.68 -0.24 -25.94
C ALA A 75 3.19 -0.11 -26.30
N THR A 76 2.34 0.12 -25.32
CA THR A 76 0.91 0.31 -25.55
C THR A 76 0.61 1.59 -26.34
N ILE A 77 1.27 2.71 -26.01
CA ILE A 77 1.13 3.99 -26.73
C ILE A 77 1.58 3.82 -28.18
N VAL A 78 2.72 3.16 -28.40
CA VAL A 78 3.23 2.87 -29.76
C VAL A 78 2.19 2.10 -30.57
N LYS A 79 1.58 1.08 -29.99
CA LYS A 79 0.49 0.32 -30.64
C LYS A 79 -0.68 1.22 -31.05
N TYR A 80 -1.15 2.09 -30.15
CA TYR A 80 -2.26 3.00 -30.44
C TYR A 80 -1.89 4.06 -31.47
N PHE A 81 -0.66 4.57 -31.45
CA PHE A 81 -0.19 5.54 -32.42
C PHE A 81 -0.21 4.98 -33.87
N PHE A 82 0.27 3.76 -34.06
CA PHE A 82 0.19 3.08 -35.36
C PHE A 82 -1.26 2.80 -35.77
N ALA A 83 -2.12 2.40 -34.85
CA ALA A 83 -3.54 2.19 -35.13
C ALA A 83 -4.24 3.46 -35.65
N MET A 84 -3.90 4.61 -35.09
CA MET A 84 -4.45 5.91 -35.54
C MET A 84 -3.88 6.34 -36.91
N SER A 85 -2.62 6.05 -37.17
CA SER A 85 -1.94 6.43 -38.42
C SER A 85 -2.48 5.69 -39.65
N GLU A 86 -3.03 4.49 -39.48
CA GLU A 86 -3.58 3.69 -40.58
C GLU A 86 -5.08 3.93 -40.86
N GLY A 87 -5.63 5.06 -40.41
CA GLY A 87 -7.00 5.50 -40.77
C GLY A 87 -8.12 4.67 -40.12
N GLY A 88 -7.87 4.09 -38.94
CA GLY A 88 -8.89 3.37 -38.17
C GLY A 88 -9.11 1.92 -38.60
N ASN A 89 -8.34 1.41 -39.56
CA ASN A 89 -8.32 -0.02 -39.84
C ASN A 89 -7.71 -0.78 -38.68
N VAL A 90 -8.26 -1.96 -38.36
CA VAL A 90 -7.74 -2.80 -37.30
C VAL A 90 -6.28 -3.14 -37.61
N VAL A 91 -5.35 -2.48 -36.92
CA VAL A 91 -3.93 -2.83 -37.02
C VAL A 91 -3.76 -4.26 -36.55
N THR A 92 -3.52 -5.16 -37.49
CA THR A 92 -3.10 -6.53 -37.16
C THR A 92 -1.68 -6.45 -36.62
N VAL A 93 -1.58 -6.23 -35.30
CA VAL A 93 -0.30 -6.26 -34.60
C VAL A 93 0.31 -7.64 -34.77
N SER A 94 1.58 -7.71 -35.15
CA SER A 94 2.24 -9.01 -35.35
C SER A 94 2.10 -9.89 -34.09
N PRO A 95 1.94 -11.21 -34.23
CA PRO A 95 1.86 -12.11 -33.09
C PRO A 95 3.06 -11.96 -32.13
N LEU A 96 4.25 -11.66 -32.67
CA LEU A 96 5.47 -11.41 -31.90
C LEU A 96 5.32 -10.17 -31.01
N TYR A 97 4.74 -9.09 -31.52
CA TYR A 97 4.52 -7.87 -30.74
C TYR A 97 3.47 -8.08 -29.65
N SER A 98 2.42 -8.83 -29.95
CA SER A 98 1.40 -9.19 -28.96
C SER A 98 1.99 -10.04 -27.83
N PHE A 99 2.85 -10.98 -28.15
CA PHE A 99 3.59 -11.78 -27.16
C PHE A 99 4.52 -10.91 -26.30
N PHE A 100 5.22 -9.95 -26.91
CA PHE A 100 6.05 -9.00 -26.19
C PHE A 100 5.25 -8.13 -25.23
N LEU A 101 4.10 -7.59 -25.64
CA LEU A 101 3.17 -6.85 -24.77
C LEU A 101 2.69 -7.70 -23.60
N TYR A 102 2.42 -8.98 -23.83
CA TYR A 102 2.04 -9.91 -22.77
C TYR A 102 3.15 -10.08 -21.72
N LEU A 103 4.40 -10.25 -22.15
CA LEU A 103 5.55 -10.33 -21.24
C LEU A 103 5.72 -9.05 -20.41
N LEU A 104 5.59 -7.88 -21.04
CA LEU A 104 5.63 -6.59 -20.34
C LEU A 104 4.47 -6.45 -19.34
N GLY A 105 3.28 -6.98 -19.65
CA GLY A 105 2.15 -7.04 -18.72
C GLY A 105 2.43 -7.89 -17.49
N ILE A 106 3.12 -9.03 -17.66
CA ILE A 106 3.58 -9.86 -16.52
C ILE A 106 4.57 -9.06 -15.66
N LEU A 107 5.55 -8.39 -16.26
CA LEU A 107 6.53 -7.57 -15.54
C LEU A 107 5.85 -6.46 -14.75
N GLN A 108 4.90 -5.77 -15.35
CA GLN A 108 4.09 -4.73 -14.68
C GLN A 108 3.32 -5.30 -13.49
N THR A 109 2.67 -6.44 -13.66
CA THR A 109 1.91 -7.11 -12.59
C THR A 109 2.83 -7.50 -11.43
N PHE A 110 4.00 -8.05 -11.73
CA PHE A 110 5.01 -8.36 -10.73
C PHE A 110 5.45 -7.10 -9.96
N GLY A 111 5.71 -5.99 -10.64
CA GLY A 111 6.05 -4.71 -10.02
C GLY A 111 4.95 -4.18 -9.09
N THR A 112 3.68 -4.37 -9.47
CA THR A 112 2.53 -3.98 -8.64
C THR A 112 2.49 -4.78 -7.33
N TYR A 113 2.65 -6.11 -7.40
CA TYR A 113 2.71 -6.94 -6.19
C TYR A 113 3.91 -6.62 -5.31
N LEU A 114 5.06 -6.38 -5.90
CA LEU A 114 6.27 -6.00 -5.17
C LEU A 114 6.05 -4.67 -4.42
N SER A 115 5.46 -3.68 -5.06
CA SER A 115 5.11 -2.38 -4.44
C SER A 115 4.12 -2.55 -3.28
N MET A 116 3.15 -3.45 -3.42
CA MET A 116 2.19 -3.77 -2.34
C MET A 116 2.90 -4.40 -1.13
N ILE A 117 3.85 -5.31 -1.34
CA ILE A 117 4.62 -5.94 -0.26
C ILE A 117 5.41 -4.87 0.52
N PHE A 118 6.06 -3.93 -0.15
CA PHE A 118 6.76 -2.83 0.52
C PHE A 118 5.83 -2.01 1.42
N SER A 119 4.64 -1.67 0.93
CA SER A 119 3.65 -0.92 1.70
C SER A 119 3.18 -1.70 2.94
N LEU A 120 2.96 -3.01 2.81
CA LEU A 120 2.56 -3.86 3.94
C LEU A 120 3.66 -3.99 4.99
N ILE A 121 4.93 -4.12 4.59
CA ILE A 121 6.07 -4.16 5.52
C ILE A 121 6.18 -2.85 6.28
N GLY A 122 6.03 -1.71 5.61
CA GLY A 122 6.04 -0.40 6.27
C GLY A 122 4.95 -0.24 7.32
N LEU A 123 3.73 -0.68 7.01
CA LEU A 123 2.62 -0.65 7.96
C LEU A 123 2.81 -1.62 9.13
N ALA A 124 3.37 -2.80 8.90
CA ALA A 124 3.70 -3.75 9.96
C ALA A 124 4.76 -3.18 10.92
N TYR A 125 5.79 -2.52 10.38
CA TYR A 125 6.80 -1.83 11.19
C TYR A 125 6.19 -0.69 12.02
N GLN A 126 5.32 0.11 11.41
CA GLN A 126 4.62 1.19 12.10
C GLN A 126 3.67 0.67 13.20
N TYR A 127 3.04 -0.48 12.99
CA TYR A 127 2.26 -1.14 14.03
C TYR A 127 3.14 -1.50 15.24
N GLY A 128 4.32 -2.11 15.02
CA GLY A 128 5.27 -2.39 16.11
C GLY A 128 5.63 -1.13 16.90
N HIS A 129 5.98 -0.05 16.20
CA HIS A 129 6.26 1.23 16.86
C HIS A 129 5.04 1.78 17.64
N ALA A 130 3.85 1.73 17.06
CA ALA A 130 2.64 2.25 17.70
C ALA A 130 2.28 1.44 18.97
N SER A 131 2.43 0.11 18.93
CA SER A 131 2.18 -0.75 20.09
C SER A 131 3.17 -0.52 21.23
N GLU A 132 4.44 -0.28 20.91
CA GLU A 132 5.45 0.09 21.92
C GLU A 132 5.12 1.43 22.60
N VAL A 133 4.77 2.44 21.79
CA VAL A 133 4.50 3.79 22.33
C VAL A 133 3.24 3.83 23.19
N VAL A 134 2.20 3.04 22.85
CA VAL A 134 0.88 3.12 23.50
C VAL A 134 0.69 2.03 24.55
N ASP A 135 1.15 0.80 24.27
CA ASP A 135 0.89 -0.38 25.10
C ASP A 135 2.16 -0.86 25.86
N SER A 136 3.36 -0.32 25.53
CA SER A 136 4.65 -0.68 26.16
C SER A 136 4.92 -2.20 26.21
N VAL A 137 4.61 -2.89 25.10
CA VAL A 137 4.55 -4.37 25.03
C VAL A 137 5.89 -5.02 25.39
N SER A 138 7.04 -4.45 24.97
CA SER A 138 8.35 -5.01 25.29
C SER A 138 8.70 -4.91 26.78
N VAL A 139 8.29 -3.82 27.43
CA VAL A 139 8.54 -3.61 28.87
C VAL A 139 7.70 -4.60 29.70
N GLU A 140 6.47 -4.86 29.29
CA GLU A 140 5.58 -5.80 29.99
C GLU A 140 6.11 -7.25 29.85
N GLU A 141 6.58 -7.64 28.65
CA GLU A 141 7.20 -8.95 28.41
C GLU A 141 8.50 -9.14 29.21
N ASP A 142 9.34 -8.13 29.34
CA ASP A 142 10.57 -8.16 30.12
C ASP A 142 10.27 -8.34 31.63
N ILE A 143 9.24 -7.65 32.15
CA ILE A 143 8.81 -7.81 33.55
C ILE A 143 8.34 -9.23 33.82
N ASP A 144 7.49 -9.80 32.96
CA ASP A 144 6.99 -11.17 33.08
C ASP A 144 8.10 -12.23 33.00
N ASN A 145 9.21 -11.93 32.32
CA ASN A 145 10.36 -12.83 32.23
C ASN A 145 11.25 -12.73 33.44
N PHE A 146 11.32 -11.58 34.12
CA PHE A 146 12.04 -11.44 35.37
C PHE A 146 11.43 -12.30 36.51
N ASP A 147 10.13 -12.45 36.56
CA ASP A 147 9.44 -13.28 37.56
C ASP A 147 9.65 -14.80 37.31
N LYS A 148 10.27 -15.20 36.20
CA LYS A 148 10.59 -16.61 35.86
C LYS A 148 12.04 -17.00 36.11
N LEU A 149 12.90 -16.04 36.51
CA LEU A 149 14.30 -16.26 36.87
C LEU A 149 14.45 -16.54 38.36
#